data_b32c8682ed3106f94f573d9ed738f7b1
#
_entry.id   b32c8682ed3106f94f573d9ed738f7b1
#
_cell.length_a   1.000
_cell.length_b   1.000
_cell.length_c   1.000
_cell.angle_alpha   90.00
_cell.angle_beta   90.00
_cell.angle_gamma   90.00
#
_symmetry.space_group_name_H-M   'P 1'
#
loop_
_entity.id
_entity.type
_entity.pdbx_description
1 polymer ?
#
loop_
_entity_poly.entity_id
_entity_poly.type
_entity_poly.pdbx_seq_one_letter_code
_entity_poly.pdbx_strand_id
1 'polypeptide(L)'
;MTAKRPIDDYMSQIEVTIGSDQPMAEAAERMREHGFRHVPVLYGGKLVGILSDRDLAMVESLGGVDPNEVPVREAMTPEPYTVPRGTPVGDVVAEMAEHKYGTAVITDAGKPVGIFTTVDALRLCAKLLGK
;
A
#
# COMPACT_ATOMS: atom_id res chain seq x y z
N MET A 1 20.17 5.49 16.41
CA MET A 1 19.52 4.18 16.58
C MET A 1 18.50 3.97 15.47
N THR A 2 18.43 2.77 14.94
CA THR A 2 17.57 2.44 13.81
C THR A 2 16.10 2.77 14.06
N ALA A 3 15.58 2.47 15.26
CA ALA A 3 14.17 2.71 15.59
C ALA A 3 13.73 4.17 15.42
N LYS A 4 14.65 5.12 15.56
CA LYS A 4 14.36 6.54 15.45
C LYS A 4 14.56 7.09 14.05
N ARG A 5 15.07 6.28 13.12
CA ARG A 5 15.24 6.71 11.74
C ARG A 5 13.89 6.92 11.09
N PRO A 6 13.75 7.88 10.18
CA PRO A 6 12.47 8.13 9.54
C PRO A 6 12.06 6.99 8.63
N ILE A 7 10.77 6.73 8.59
CA ILE A 7 10.19 5.71 7.72
C ILE A 7 10.60 5.93 6.25
N ASP A 8 10.86 7.17 5.88
CA ASP A 8 11.31 7.56 4.54
C ASP A 8 12.51 6.76 4.06
N ASP A 9 13.40 6.38 5.00
CA ASP A 9 14.61 5.63 4.66
C ASP A 9 14.33 4.18 4.24
N TYR A 10 13.14 3.67 4.53
CA TYR A 10 12.81 2.25 4.35
C TYR A 10 11.59 2.01 3.47
N MET A 11 10.83 3.04 3.16
CA MET A 11 9.62 2.92 2.33
C MET A 11 9.98 2.74 0.85
N SER A 12 9.05 2.17 0.08
CA SER A 12 9.10 2.22 -1.38
C SER A 12 8.36 3.46 -1.83
N GLN A 13 8.90 4.19 -2.80
CA GLN A 13 8.25 5.38 -3.33
C GLN A 13 7.03 4.99 -4.16
N ILE A 14 5.98 5.80 -4.07
CA ILE A 14 4.79 5.61 -4.87
C ILE A 14 4.98 6.30 -6.21
N GLU A 15 4.84 5.53 -7.29
CA GLU A 15 4.94 6.04 -8.66
C GLU A 15 3.62 5.95 -9.39
N VAL A 16 2.65 5.21 -8.84
CA VAL A 16 1.36 4.99 -9.48
C VAL A 16 0.25 4.96 -8.45
N THR A 17 -0.89 5.57 -8.80
CA THR A 17 -2.13 5.52 -8.02
C THR A 17 -3.26 5.12 -8.95
N ILE A 18 -4.43 4.88 -8.38
CA ILE A 18 -5.64 4.53 -9.16
C ILE A 18 -6.83 5.25 -8.55
N GLY A 19 -7.80 5.63 -9.38
CA GLY A 19 -9.05 6.19 -8.90
C GLY A 19 -9.99 5.11 -8.39
N SER A 20 -10.74 5.41 -7.33
CA SER A 20 -11.68 4.45 -6.74
C SER A 20 -12.78 4.01 -7.70
N ASP A 21 -13.14 4.87 -8.65
CA ASP A 21 -14.18 4.59 -9.65
C ASP A 21 -13.66 3.90 -10.91
N GLN A 22 -12.34 3.76 -11.04
CA GLN A 22 -11.76 3.07 -12.17
C GLN A 22 -11.94 1.56 -12.04
N PRO A 23 -12.02 0.83 -13.19
CA PRO A 23 -12.22 -0.61 -13.13
C PRO A 23 -10.97 -1.36 -12.64
N MET A 24 -11.20 -2.51 -12.04
CA MET A 24 -10.13 -3.38 -11.57
C MET A 24 -9.15 -3.75 -12.69
N ALA A 25 -9.64 -3.90 -13.92
CA ALA A 25 -8.80 -4.21 -15.07
C ALA A 25 -7.71 -3.13 -15.28
N GLU A 26 -8.04 -1.86 -15.06
CA GLU A 26 -7.08 -0.77 -15.17
C GLU A 26 -6.02 -0.86 -14.07
N ALA A 27 -6.43 -1.20 -12.85
CA ALA A 27 -5.50 -1.39 -11.75
C ALA A 27 -4.53 -2.55 -12.03
N ALA A 28 -5.06 -3.66 -12.58
CA ALA A 28 -4.25 -4.81 -12.95
C ALA A 28 -3.18 -4.44 -13.96
N GLU A 29 -3.55 -3.64 -14.97
CA GLU A 29 -2.62 -3.19 -15.99
C GLU A 29 -1.53 -2.30 -15.40
N ARG A 30 -1.88 -1.35 -14.54
CA ARG A 30 -0.90 -0.47 -13.89
C ARG A 30 0.07 -1.24 -13.01
N MET A 31 -0.42 -2.21 -12.24
CA MET A 31 0.44 -3.06 -11.41
C MET A 31 1.42 -3.86 -12.26
N ARG A 32 0.94 -4.41 -13.36
CA ARG A 32 1.76 -5.21 -14.26
C ARG A 32 2.83 -4.37 -14.96
N GLU A 33 2.46 -3.20 -15.45
CA GLU A 33 3.39 -2.30 -16.14
C GLU A 33 4.50 -1.79 -15.23
N HIS A 34 4.18 -1.50 -13.97
CA HIS A 34 5.13 -0.90 -13.03
C HIS A 34 5.75 -1.91 -12.06
N GLY A 35 5.26 -3.15 -12.04
CA GLY A 35 5.79 -4.19 -11.15
C GLY A 35 5.43 -3.99 -9.69
N PHE A 36 4.38 -3.25 -9.37
CA PHE A 36 3.95 -3.01 -8.01
C PHE A 36 2.90 -4.01 -7.55
N ARG A 37 2.94 -4.34 -6.27
CA ARG A 37 1.97 -5.23 -5.63
C ARG A 37 0.89 -4.48 -4.85
N HIS A 38 1.07 -3.18 -4.67
CA HIS A 38 0.14 -2.32 -3.95
C HIS A 38 0.01 -1.01 -4.68
N VAL A 39 -1.22 -0.51 -4.76
CA VAL A 39 -1.50 0.77 -5.41
C VAL A 39 -2.43 1.57 -4.50
N PRO A 40 -2.06 2.79 -4.12
CA PRO A 40 -2.97 3.66 -3.37
C PRO A 40 -4.16 4.05 -4.22
N VAL A 41 -5.33 4.10 -3.58
CA VAL A 41 -6.59 4.44 -4.24
C VAL A 41 -7.02 5.83 -3.83
N LEU A 42 -7.33 6.66 -4.80
CA LEU A 42 -7.72 8.04 -4.59
C LEU A 42 -9.16 8.28 -5.03
N TYR A 43 -9.82 9.19 -4.34
CA TYR A 43 -11.11 9.73 -4.75
C TYR A 43 -11.07 11.24 -4.56
N GLY A 44 -11.27 11.98 -5.65
CA GLY A 44 -11.16 13.43 -5.59
C GLY A 44 -9.81 13.93 -5.11
N GLY A 45 -8.74 13.20 -5.42
CA GLY A 45 -7.38 13.54 -4.98
C GLY A 45 -7.04 13.13 -3.56
N LYS A 46 -7.99 12.52 -2.83
CA LYS A 46 -7.77 12.08 -1.46
C LYS A 46 -7.54 10.58 -1.40
N LEU A 47 -6.63 10.16 -0.54
CA LEU A 47 -6.39 8.73 -0.30
C LEU A 47 -7.61 8.12 0.41
N VAL A 48 -8.23 7.11 -0.22
CA VAL A 48 -9.40 6.44 0.34
C VAL A 48 -9.19 4.94 0.56
N GLY A 49 -8.15 4.36 0.01
CA GLY A 49 -7.91 2.94 0.16
C GLY A 49 -6.56 2.53 -0.39
N ILE A 50 -6.30 1.22 -0.28
CA ILE A 50 -5.14 0.60 -0.89
C ILE A 50 -5.59 -0.70 -1.56
N LEU A 51 -5.07 -0.96 -2.75
CA LEU A 51 -5.38 -2.15 -3.52
C LEU A 51 -4.12 -3.01 -3.63
N SER A 52 -4.26 -4.31 -3.35
CA SER A 52 -3.14 -5.24 -3.45
C SER A 52 -3.33 -6.20 -4.63
N ASP A 53 -2.25 -6.88 -5.00
CA ASP A 53 -2.30 -7.94 -6.01
C ASP A 53 -3.18 -9.10 -5.56
N ARG A 54 -3.31 -9.33 -4.24
CA ARG A 54 -4.24 -10.32 -3.69
C ARG A 54 -5.69 -9.94 -3.95
N ASP A 55 -6.01 -8.65 -3.84
CA ASP A 55 -7.35 -8.16 -4.13
C ASP A 55 -7.72 -8.41 -5.59
N LEU A 56 -6.76 -8.18 -6.50
CA LEU A 56 -6.94 -8.48 -7.91
C LEU A 56 -7.17 -9.97 -8.15
N ALA A 57 -6.32 -10.81 -7.54
CA ALA A 57 -6.41 -12.25 -7.71
C ALA A 57 -7.77 -12.78 -7.23
N MET A 58 -8.27 -12.21 -6.12
CA MET A 58 -9.58 -12.60 -5.60
C MET A 58 -10.70 -12.29 -6.58
N VAL A 59 -10.71 -11.08 -7.14
CA VAL A 59 -11.72 -10.68 -8.12
C VAL A 59 -11.63 -11.56 -9.38
N GLU A 60 -10.42 -11.81 -9.87
CA GLU A 60 -10.21 -12.64 -11.04
C GLU A 60 -10.64 -14.10 -10.83
N SER A 61 -10.62 -14.58 -9.59
CA SER A 61 -11.02 -15.95 -9.25
C SER A 61 -12.53 -16.13 -9.18
N LEU A 62 -13.31 -15.05 -9.14
CA LEU A 62 -14.77 -15.11 -9.05
C LEU A 62 -15.36 -15.41 -10.42
N GLY A 63 -16.03 -16.52 -10.55
CA GLY A 63 -16.70 -16.89 -11.79
C GLY A 63 -17.82 -15.92 -12.14
N GLY A 64 -17.89 -15.52 -13.40
CA GLY A 64 -18.92 -14.60 -13.88
C GLY A 64 -18.71 -13.14 -13.54
N VAL A 65 -17.56 -12.79 -12.94
CA VAL A 65 -17.21 -11.40 -12.62
C VAL A 65 -16.23 -10.90 -13.66
N ASP A 66 -16.58 -9.78 -14.30
CA ASP A 66 -15.72 -9.12 -15.27
C ASP A 66 -14.94 -7.98 -14.60
N PRO A 67 -13.60 -8.04 -14.56
CA PRO A 67 -12.79 -6.96 -13.96
C PRO A 67 -12.99 -5.61 -14.59
N ASN A 68 -13.49 -5.54 -15.83
CA ASN A 68 -13.82 -4.27 -16.48
C ASN A 68 -15.09 -3.62 -15.90
N GLU A 69 -15.92 -4.40 -15.21
CA GLU A 69 -17.18 -3.95 -14.64
C GLU A 69 -17.10 -3.69 -13.12
N VAL A 70 -16.03 -4.12 -12.47
CA VAL A 70 -15.87 -3.97 -11.02
C VAL A 70 -15.01 -2.76 -10.71
N PRO A 71 -15.55 -1.73 -10.04
CA PRO A 71 -14.74 -0.59 -9.66
C PRO A 71 -13.78 -0.94 -8.51
N VAL A 72 -12.64 -0.28 -8.50
CA VAL A 72 -11.58 -0.50 -7.52
C VAL A 72 -12.11 -0.38 -6.08
N ARG A 73 -13.01 0.56 -5.82
CA ARG A 73 -13.54 0.77 -4.47
C ARG A 73 -14.22 -0.47 -3.86
N GLU A 74 -14.70 -1.38 -4.69
CA GLU A 74 -15.36 -2.60 -4.19
C GLU A 74 -14.37 -3.66 -3.71
N ALA A 75 -13.12 -3.58 -4.14
CA ALA A 75 -12.10 -4.57 -3.81
C ALA A 75 -10.99 -4.04 -2.91
N MET A 76 -10.84 -2.73 -2.80
CA MET A 76 -9.78 -2.12 -2.01
C MET A 76 -9.99 -2.32 -0.50
N THR A 77 -8.90 -2.21 0.26
CA THR A 77 -8.99 -2.05 1.70
C THR A 77 -9.22 -0.56 1.98
N PRO A 78 -10.35 -0.19 2.60
CA PRO A 78 -10.63 1.21 2.90
C PRO A 78 -9.84 1.70 4.12
N GLU A 79 -9.71 3.01 4.24
CA GLU A 79 -9.10 3.65 5.40
C GLU A 79 -7.74 3.02 5.77
N PRO A 80 -6.75 3.07 4.86
CA PRO A 80 -5.46 2.46 5.14
C PRO A 80 -4.76 3.18 6.30
N TYR A 81 -3.90 2.45 7.02
CA TYR A 81 -3.05 3.05 8.02
C TYR A 81 -2.10 4.03 7.34
N THR A 82 -2.09 5.27 7.79
CA THR A 82 -1.25 6.32 7.22
C THR A 82 -0.39 6.96 8.29
N VAL A 83 0.81 7.37 7.89
CA VAL A 83 1.71 8.14 8.73
C VAL A 83 2.34 9.25 7.91
N PRO A 84 2.64 10.41 8.51
CA PRO A 84 3.35 11.46 7.78
C PRO A 84 4.82 11.09 7.57
N ARG A 85 5.44 11.75 6.59
CA ARG A 85 6.88 11.66 6.40
C ARG A 85 7.61 11.98 7.72
N GLY A 86 8.74 11.35 7.92
CA GLY A 86 9.56 11.59 9.10
C GLY A 86 9.16 10.79 10.32
N THR A 87 8.05 10.05 10.27
CA THR A 87 7.64 9.21 11.40
C THR A 87 8.72 8.17 11.67
N PRO A 88 9.15 8.00 12.94
CA PRO A 88 10.17 6.99 13.25
C PRO A 88 9.72 5.59 12.86
N VAL A 89 10.62 4.84 12.20
CA VAL A 89 10.29 3.50 11.73
C VAL A 89 9.87 2.57 12.87
N GLY A 90 10.47 2.73 14.05
CA GLY A 90 10.11 1.95 15.22
C GLY A 90 8.64 2.11 15.60
N ASP A 91 8.13 3.33 15.53
CA ASP A 91 6.72 3.62 15.82
C ASP A 91 5.80 2.98 14.79
N VAL A 92 6.21 3.01 13.52
CA VAL A 92 5.42 2.41 12.43
C VAL A 92 5.32 0.90 12.60
N VAL A 93 6.45 0.21 12.82
CA VAL A 93 6.43 -1.26 12.96
C VAL A 93 5.70 -1.69 14.23
N ALA A 94 5.80 -0.93 15.32
CA ALA A 94 5.09 -1.24 16.55
C ALA A 94 3.57 -1.14 16.35
N GLU A 95 3.12 -0.09 15.68
CA GLU A 95 1.70 0.11 15.38
C GLU A 95 1.16 -0.97 14.44
N MET A 96 1.95 -1.31 13.40
CA MET A 96 1.58 -2.37 12.47
C MET A 96 1.43 -3.71 13.19
N ALA A 97 2.35 -4.02 14.10
CA ALA A 97 2.29 -5.27 14.87
C ALA A 97 1.07 -5.30 15.79
N GLU A 98 0.82 -4.20 16.50
CA GLU A 98 -0.29 -4.08 17.45
C GLU A 98 -1.64 -4.30 16.77
N HIS A 99 -1.85 -3.68 15.61
CA HIS A 99 -3.12 -3.72 14.88
C HIS A 99 -3.14 -4.74 13.75
N LYS A 100 -2.04 -5.45 13.52
CA LYS A 100 -1.93 -6.44 12.44
C LYS A 100 -2.12 -5.82 11.05
N TYR A 101 -1.63 -4.60 10.87
CA TYR A 101 -1.65 -3.95 9.56
C TYR A 101 -0.58 -4.54 8.66
N GLY A 102 -0.95 -4.87 7.43
CA GLY A 102 0.00 -5.38 6.44
C GLY A 102 0.76 -4.28 5.70
N THR A 103 0.25 -3.07 5.74
CA THR A 103 0.83 -1.92 5.03
C THR A 103 0.67 -0.64 5.82
N ALA A 104 1.60 0.29 5.61
CA ALA A 104 1.47 1.68 6.02
C ALA A 104 1.67 2.53 4.77
N VAL A 105 0.82 3.54 4.59
CA VAL A 105 0.97 4.51 3.51
C VAL A 105 1.58 5.77 4.12
N ILE A 106 2.69 6.21 3.57
CA ILE A 106 3.37 7.42 4.03
C ILE A 106 2.85 8.59 3.22
N THR A 107 2.45 9.65 3.91
CA THR A 107 1.86 10.83 3.27
C THR A 107 2.70 12.07 3.48
N ASP A 108 2.59 13.00 2.54
CA ASP A 108 3.19 14.32 2.61
C ASP A 108 2.08 15.32 2.27
N ALA A 109 1.71 16.15 3.24
CA ALA A 109 0.59 17.09 3.09
C ALA A 109 -0.69 16.37 2.60
N GLY A 110 -0.94 15.18 3.12
CA GLY A 110 -2.11 14.37 2.79
C GLY A 110 -2.01 13.56 1.52
N LYS A 111 -0.93 13.69 0.76
CA LYS A 111 -0.73 12.94 -0.49
C LYS A 111 0.11 11.71 -0.24
N PRO A 112 -0.27 10.55 -0.79
CA PRO A 112 0.56 9.34 -0.62
C PRO A 112 1.86 9.48 -1.39
N VAL A 113 2.98 9.25 -0.69
CA VAL A 113 4.33 9.34 -1.28
C VAL A 113 5.11 8.06 -1.14
N GLY A 114 4.73 7.17 -0.22
CA GLY A 114 5.45 5.93 -0.02
C GLY A 114 4.58 4.84 0.57
N ILE A 115 5.04 3.61 0.45
CA ILE A 115 4.41 2.42 1.04
C ILE A 115 5.47 1.65 1.80
N PHE A 116 5.11 1.19 2.98
CA PHE A 116 5.95 0.33 3.81
C PHE A 116 5.12 -0.89 4.18
N THR A 117 5.59 -2.07 3.82
CA THR A 117 4.84 -3.32 3.99
C THR A 117 5.48 -4.21 5.05
N THR A 118 4.76 -5.27 5.43
CA THR A 118 5.29 -6.31 6.32
C THR A 118 6.60 -6.90 5.76
N VAL A 119 6.70 -7.07 4.44
CA VAL A 119 7.93 -7.58 3.82
C VAL A 119 9.08 -6.59 4.02
N ASP A 120 8.82 -5.29 3.90
CA ASP A 120 9.83 -4.27 4.17
C ASP A 120 10.31 -4.32 5.62
N ALA A 121 9.38 -4.52 6.55
CA ALA A 121 9.70 -4.67 7.97
C ALA A 121 10.58 -5.90 8.20
N LEU A 122 10.29 -7.02 7.54
CA LEU A 122 11.10 -8.23 7.64
C LEU A 122 12.49 -8.03 7.05
N ARG A 123 12.61 -7.31 5.94
CA ARG A 123 13.91 -6.98 5.35
C ARG A 123 14.76 -6.15 6.30
N LEU A 124 14.13 -5.16 6.95
CA LEU A 124 14.80 -4.36 7.97
C LEU A 124 15.25 -5.24 9.13
N CYS A 125 14.37 -6.10 9.61
CA CYS A 125 14.67 -7.05 10.68
C CYS A 125 15.86 -7.94 10.32
N ALA A 126 15.87 -8.46 9.09
CA ALA A 126 16.97 -9.31 8.60
C ALA A 126 18.30 -8.57 8.66
N LYS A 127 18.34 -7.31 8.24
CA LYS A 127 19.56 -6.49 8.30
C LYS A 127 20.02 -6.29 9.73
N LEU A 128 19.10 -6.02 10.66
CA LEU A 128 19.42 -5.86 12.07
C LEU A 128 19.96 -7.16 12.69
N LEU A 129 19.58 -8.30 12.12
CA LEU A 129 20.05 -9.61 12.55
C LEU A 129 21.33 -10.07 11.82
N GLY A 130 21.91 -9.19 11.01
CA GLY A 130 23.16 -9.48 10.32
C GLY A 130 23.04 -10.30 9.04
N LYS A 131 21.88 -10.30 8.44
CA LYS A 131 21.61 -11.09 7.21
C LYS A 131 21.55 -10.27 5.92
#